data_7786cbedb2bcc19e3b9b00c807c0d4dd
#
_entry.id   7786cbedb2bcc19e3b9b00c807c0d4dd
#
_cell.length_a   1.000
_cell.length_b   1.000
_cell.length_c   1.000
_cell.angle_alpha   90.00
_cell.angle_beta   90.00
_cell.angle_gamma   90.00
#
_symmetry.space_group_name_H-M   'P 1'
#
loop_
_entity.id
_entity.type
_entity.pdbx_description
1 polymer ?
#
loop_
_entity_poly.entity_id
_entity_poly.type
_entity_poly.pdbx_seq_one_letter_code
_entity_poly.pdbx_strand_id
1 'polypeptide(L)'
;MNTLPWGTNQNLTDDEFYNRRWELDNIKTFLDTTANGNAPKMLLTGIRGVGKTVFLKKIKRELNDDYLVLYLDFSQSECYQKNNLSINGLMEYFFKQLLIEAKNKNLNTFDKKIEKYFKSNNFKIRDFIQLDKFAVPIFGSEADTEKLVNFVLDLPDKLYNENSDKIKGILIFIDEFQIIKELDDYMDSFLWRLRSHIQNQRNVAYLFSGSMGLQDNLISEIASREGVFGGRMLTFHIDPFEKDTVKSYLNEKAPYLLFTDEGFERFYHCTSGIPSYVNIFASLLPQNVELTEEIVIKNFDEKISAIISHLINLWSKLTYREQSIFISLLDSPLKRIEIADQLGVSTGSLSNNLNNLQNQGLIKFESEGYQISEPILARWLQLEFKNRGNFPYRF
;
A
#
# COMPACT_ATOMS: atom_id res chain seq x y z
N MET A 1 18.78 7.57 24.56
CA MET A 1 17.63 8.48 24.34
C MET A 1 16.64 7.73 23.47
N ASN A 2 15.43 7.49 23.97
CA ASN A 2 14.35 6.95 23.12
C ASN A 2 13.97 8.03 22.11
N THR A 3 14.34 7.86 20.87
CA THR A 3 13.94 8.77 19.78
C THR A 3 12.79 8.14 19.02
N LEU A 4 11.79 8.95 18.71
CA LEU A 4 10.70 8.52 17.84
C LEU A 4 11.26 8.12 16.46
N PRO A 5 10.81 7.01 15.88
CA PRO A 5 11.16 6.69 14.49
C PRO A 5 10.56 7.75 13.56
N TRP A 6 11.28 8.13 12.52
CA TRP A 6 10.70 9.01 11.50
C TRP A 6 9.48 8.37 10.86
N GLY A 7 8.41 9.12 10.68
CA GLY A 7 7.14 8.63 10.10
C GLY A 7 7.26 8.05 8.68
N THR A 8 8.36 8.31 7.99
CA THR A 8 8.69 7.75 6.68
C THR A 8 9.56 6.48 6.77
N ASN A 9 10.06 6.10 7.95
CA ASN A 9 10.88 4.92 8.10
C ASN A 9 10.03 3.64 7.99
N GLN A 10 10.37 2.80 7.03
CA GLN A 10 9.70 1.51 6.79
C GLN A 10 10.45 0.32 7.38
N ASN A 11 11.67 0.51 7.90
CA ASN A 11 12.51 -0.53 8.47
C ASN A 11 12.66 -0.32 9.97
N LEU A 12 11.54 -0.39 10.68
CA LEU A 12 11.53 -0.26 12.13
C LEU A 12 12.22 -1.46 12.80
N THR A 13 12.96 -1.20 13.87
CA THR A 13 13.43 -2.24 14.79
C THR A 13 12.27 -2.82 15.60
N ASP A 14 12.52 -3.89 16.34
CA ASP A 14 11.46 -4.49 17.16
C ASP A 14 10.99 -3.57 18.28
N ASP A 15 11.89 -2.76 18.83
CA ASP A 15 11.57 -1.75 19.85
C ASP A 15 10.81 -0.54 19.30
N GLU A 16 10.96 -0.25 18.02
CA GLU A 16 10.23 0.82 17.32
C GLU A 16 8.86 0.38 16.83
N PHE A 17 8.66 -0.95 16.66
CA PHE A 17 7.37 -1.51 16.26
C PHE A 17 6.43 -1.51 17.48
N TYR A 18 5.45 -0.61 17.48
CA TYR A 18 4.55 -0.42 18.60
C TYR A 18 3.15 -0.93 18.32
N ASN A 19 2.54 -1.59 19.34
CA ASN A 19 1.20 -2.15 19.25
C ASN A 19 1.05 -3.24 18.15
N ARG A 20 -0.15 -3.57 17.72
CA ARG A 20 -0.47 -4.51 16.61
C ARG A 20 -0.13 -5.99 16.89
N ARG A 21 0.06 -6.38 18.16
CA ARG A 21 0.39 -7.79 18.48
C ARG A 21 -0.74 -8.73 18.09
N TRP A 22 -1.99 -8.31 18.35
CA TRP A 22 -3.15 -9.12 18.04
C TRP A 22 -3.28 -9.36 16.52
N GLU A 23 -3.18 -8.32 15.72
CA GLU A 23 -3.23 -8.42 14.25
C GLU A 23 -2.06 -9.26 13.71
N LEU A 24 -0.85 -9.06 14.30
CA LEU A 24 0.34 -9.82 13.92
C LEU A 24 0.18 -11.31 14.19
N ASP A 25 -0.25 -11.68 15.41
CA ASP A 25 -0.40 -13.08 15.83
C ASP A 25 -1.52 -13.77 15.03
N ASN A 26 -2.62 -13.09 14.75
CA ASN A 26 -3.70 -13.62 13.92
C ASN A 26 -3.23 -13.91 12.50
N ILE A 27 -2.60 -12.95 11.83
CA ILE A 27 -2.14 -13.14 10.45
C ILE A 27 -1.08 -14.24 10.40
N LYS A 28 -0.16 -14.30 11.35
CA LYS A 28 0.84 -15.39 11.45
C LYS A 28 0.18 -16.74 11.62
N THR A 29 -0.83 -16.85 12.49
CA THR A 29 -1.59 -18.11 12.69
C THR A 29 -2.19 -18.62 11.38
N PHE A 30 -2.77 -17.72 10.57
CA PHE A 30 -3.27 -18.12 9.25
C PHE A 30 -2.13 -18.48 8.28
N LEU A 31 -1.04 -17.72 8.26
CA LEU A 31 0.11 -18.01 7.40
C LEU A 31 0.76 -19.36 7.74
N ASP A 32 0.80 -19.74 9.00
CA ASP A 32 1.38 -21.00 9.45
C ASP A 32 0.59 -22.23 8.95
N THR A 33 -0.69 -22.09 8.60
CA THR A 33 -1.45 -23.19 7.97
C THR A 33 -0.89 -23.62 6.61
N THR A 34 -0.05 -22.76 6.00
CA THR A 34 0.66 -23.04 4.74
C THR A 34 1.54 -24.28 4.84
N ALA A 35 2.18 -24.52 5.98
CA ALA A 35 3.02 -25.69 6.22
C ALA A 35 2.24 -27.02 6.07
N ASN A 36 0.95 -26.99 6.34
CA ASN A 36 0.04 -28.15 6.28
C ASN A 36 -0.70 -28.27 4.93
N GLY A 37 -0.29 -27.53 3.91
CA GLY A 37 -0.94 -27.52 2.60
C GLY A 37 -2.30 -26.81 2.57
N ASN A 38 -2.52 -25.87 3.49
CA ASN A 38 -3.73 -25.05 3.58
C ASN A 38 -3.37 -23.54 3.51
N ALA A 39 -2.70 -23.16 2.43
CA ALA A 39 -2.17 -21.82 2.26
C ALA A 39 -3.29 -20.78 2.04
N PRO A 40 -3.39 -19.75 2.91
CA PRO A 40 -4.41 -18.72 2.80
C PRO A 40 -4.12 -17.74 1.65
N LYS A 41 -5.18 -17.07 1.18
CA LYS A 41 -5.13 -15.89 0.33
C LYS A 41 -5.74 -14.75 1.11
N MET A 42 -4.97 -13.71 1.35
CA MET A 42 -5.32 -12.64 2.29
C MET A 42 -5.16 -11.27 1.66
N LEU A 43 -5.97 -10.33 2.13
CA LEU A 43 -5.92 -8.92 1.76
C LEU A 43 -5.76 -8.07 3.02
N LEU A 44 -4.71 -7.28 3.10
CA LEU A 44 -4.43 -6.33 4.16
C LEU A 44 -4.77 -4.92 3.68
N THR A 45 -5.80 -4.34 4.26
CA THR A 45 -6.30 -3.00 3.90
C THR A 45 -6.03 -1.98 4.99
N GLY A 46 -6.23 -0.72 4.69
CA GLY A 46 -6.08 0.39 5.63
C GLY A 46 -5.61 1.65 4.90
N ILE A 47 -5.89 2.80 5.47
CA ILE A 47 -5.49 4.08 4.89
C ILE A 47 -3.96 4.22 4.80
N ARG A 48 -3.50 5.18 4.02
CA ARG A 48 -2.07 5.47 3.90
C ARG A 48 -1.50 5.93 5.24
N GLY A 49 -0.30 5.48 5.58
CA GLY A 49 0.40 5.89 6.80
C GLY A 49 0.06 5.07 8.05
N VAL A 50 -0.89 4.11 8.01
CA VAL A 50 -1.23 3.26 9.17
C VAL A 50 -0.20 2.19 9.50
N GLY A 51 0.82 1.99 8.63
CA GLY A 51 1.93 1.09 8.88
C GLY A 51 1.84 -0.29 8.20
N LYS A 52 1.03 -0.49 7.16
CA LYS A 52 0.91 -1.77 6.43
C LYS A 52 2.27 -2.33 5.98
N THR A 53 3.06 -1.53 5.30
CA THR A 53 4.41 -1.90 4.83
C THR A 53 5.32 -2.35 5.97
N VAL A 54 5.32 -1.59 7.07
CA VAL A 54 6.09 -1.91 8.28
C VAL A 54 5.63 -3.24 8.87
N PHE A 55 4.33 -3.45 8.91
CA PHE A 55 3.69 -4.67 9.38
C PHE A 55 4.10 -5.90 8.54
N LEU A 56 4.02 -5.80 7.21
CA LEU A 56 4.49 -6.87 6.30
C LEU A 56 5.97 -7.20 6.49
N LYS A 57 6.81 -6.18 6.63
CA LYS A 57 8.25 -6.36 6.87
C LYS A 57 8.53 -7.00 8.23
N LYS A 58 7.71 -6.69 9.25
CA LYS A 58 7.79 -7.35 10.57
C LYS A 58 7.44 -8.84 10.46
N ILE A 59 6.34 -9.20 9.79
CA ILE A 59 5.96 -10.60 9.55
C ILE A 59 7.07 -11.32 8.77
N LYS A 60 7.62 -10.70 7.71
CA LYS A 60 8.73 -11.27 6.93
C LYS A 60 9.90 -11.64 7.85
N ARG A 61 10.35 -10.73 8.73
CA ARG A 61 11.47 -10.99 9.63
C ARG A 61 11.21 -12.17 10.56
N GLU A 62 9.98 -12.27 11.10
CA GLU A 62 9.65 -13.33 12.06
C GLU A 62 9.45 -14.71 11.43
N LEU A 63 9.02 -14.78 10.17
CA LEU A 63 8.74 -16.05 9.50
C LEU A 63 9.83 -16.49 8.52
N ASN A 64 10.83 -15.65 8.26
CA ASN A 64 11.83 -15.94 7.23
C ASN A 64 12.76 -17.13 7.57
N ASP A 65 12.87 -17.55 8.82
CA ASP A 65 13.69 -18.73 9.17
C ASP A 65 13.05 -20.02 8.65
N ASP A 66 11.74 -20.17 8.80
CA ASP A 66 10.98 -21.36 8.46
C ASP A 66 10.45 -21.39 7.04
N TYR A 67 10.14 -20.21 6.48
CA TYR A 67 9.49 -20.04 5.17
C TYR A 67 10.40 -19.31 4.19
N LEU A 68 10.18 -19.50 2.89
CA LEU A 68 10.66 -18.53 1.90
C LEU A 68 9.66 -17.37 1.88
N VAL A 69 10.04 -16.22 2.40
CA VAL A 69 9.17 -15.03 2.43
C VAL A 69 9.60 -14.03 1.36
N LEU A 70 8.83 -13.97 0.28
CA LEU A 70 9.00 -13.01 -0.80
C LEU A 70 8.18 -11.74 -0.50
N TYR A 71 8.83 -10.59 -0.45
CA TYR A 71 8.19 -9.29 -0.35
C TYR A 71 8.36 -8.53 -1.67
N LEU A 72 7.24 -8.16 -2.28
CA LEU A 72 7.16 -7.42 -3.53
C LEU A 72 6.44 -6.10 -3.25
N ASP A 73 7.11 -4.99 -3.49
CA ASP A 73 6.49 -3.68 -3.54
C ASP A 73 6.32 -3.30 -5.02
N PHE A 74 5.09 -3.30 -5.51
CA PHE A 74 4.82 -3.02 -6.93
C PHE A 74 5.22 -1.61 -7.35
N SER A 75 5.30 -0.66 -6.40
CA SER A 75 5.81 0.68 -6.66
C SER A 75 7.31 0.71 -6.98
N GLN A 76 8.05 -0.33 -6.60
CA GLN A 76 9.48 -0.48 -6.88
C GLN A 76 9.74 -1.17 -8.22
N SER A 77 8.72 -1.62 -8.93
CA SER A 77 8.89 -2.21 -10.26
C SER A 77 9.37 -1.15 -11.26
N GLU A 78 10.31 -1.53 -12.12
CA GLU A 78 10.89 -0.63 -13.12
C GLU A 78 9.84 -0.09 -14.10
N CYS A 79 8.85 -0.92 -14.44
CA CYS A 79 7.76 -0.54 -15.34
C CYS A 79 6.89 0.57 -14.71
N TYR A 80 6.59 0.49 -13.41
CA TYR A 80 5.85 1.52 -12.70
C TYR A 80 6.65 2.82 -12.58
N GLN A 81 7.91 2.73 -12.15
CA GLN A 81 8.78 3.91 -11.99
C GLN A 81 9.03 4.67 -13.30
N LYS A 82 8.98 3.98 -14.43
CA LYS A 82 9.09 4.58 -15.77
C LYS A 82 7.76 5.03 -16.38
N ASN A 83 6.66 5.02 -15.60
CA ASN A 83 5.29 5.31 -16.08
C ASN A 83 4.89 4.45 -17.30
N ASN A 84 5.32 3.19 -17.33
CA ASN A 84 5.01 2.22 -18.38
C ASN A 84 4.60 0.89 -17.73
N LEU A 85 3.56 0.97 -16.87
CA LEU A 85 3.04 -0.20 -16.19
C LEU A 85 2.54 -1.23 -17.19
N SER A 86 2.93 -2.48 -16.99
CA SER A 86 2.51 -3.60 -17.82
C SER A 86 2.55 -4.89 -17.02
N ILE A 87 1.70 -5.85 -17.41
CA ILE A 87 1.68 -7.19 -16.80
C ILE A 87 3.07 -7.86 -16.94
N ASN A 88 3.70 -7.73 -18.12
CA ASN A 88 5.04 -8.27 -18.34
C ASN A 88 6.06 -7.71 -17.36
N GLY A 89 6.09 -6.38 -17.19
CA GLY A 89 7.02 -5.73 -16.25
C GLY A 89 6.79 -6.15 -14.80
N LEU A 90 5.54 -6.30 -14.37
CA LEU A 90 5.22 -6.80 -13.03
C LEU A 90 5.65 -8.27 -12.86
N MET A 91 5.46 -9.11 -13.87
CA MET A 91 5.86 -10.52 -13.82
C MET A 91 7.39 -10.69 -13.89
N GLU A 92 8.09 -9.88 -14.65
CA GLU A 92 9.56 -9.83 -14.66
C GLU A 92 10.10 -9.43 -13.29
N TYR A 93 9.50 -8.41 -12.66
CA TYR A 93 9.85 -7.98 -11.31
C TYR A 93 9.60 -9.09 -10.29
N PHE A 94 8.43 -9.75 -10.33
CA PHE A 94 8.11 -10.88 -9.46
C PHE A 94 9.13 -12.01 -9.63
N PHE A 95 9.36 -12.45 -10.87
CA PHE A 95 10.32 -13.53 -11.18
C PHE A 95 11.72 -13.23 -10.65
N LYS A 96 12.21 -12.02 -10.89
CA LYS A 96 13.53 -11.57 -10.44
C LYS A 96 13.64 -11.63 -8.91
N GLN A 97 12.67 -11.08 -8.19
CA GLN A 97 12.69 -11.04 -6.73
C GLN A 97 12.58 -12.45 -6.12
N LEU A 98 11.72 -13.31 -6.67
CA LEU A 98 11.58 -14.68 -6.21
C LEU A 98 12.89 -15.46 -6.31
N LEU A 99 13.62 -15.33 -7.42
CA LEU A 99 14.91 -16.00 -7.58
C LEU A 99 16.00 -15.45 -6.65
N ILE A 100 16.01 -14.12 -6.41
CA ILE A 100 16.93 -13.50 -5.47
C ILE A 100 16.71 -14.06 -4.06
N GLU A 101 15.46 -14.05 -3.58
CA GLU A 101 15.14 -14.55 -2.23
C GLU A 101 15.40 -16.05 -2.08
N ALA A 102 15.07 -16.84 -3.12
CA ALA A 102 15.37 -18.27 -3.12
C ALA A 102 16.89 -18.57 -3.05
N LYS A 103 17.69 -17.80 -3.78
CA LYS A 103 19.16 -17.91 -3.71
C LYS A 103 19.72 -17.47 -2.36
N ASN A 104 19.24 -16.37 -1.80
CA ASN A 104 19.63 -15.90 -0.47
C ASN A 104 19.39 -16.98 0.60
N LYS A 105 18.36 -17.80 0.40
CA LYS A 105 18.01 -18.91 1.29
C LYS A 105 18.66 -20.26 0.88
N ASN A 106 19.57 -20.26 -0.09
CA ASN A 106 20.26 -21.44 -0.61
C ASN A 106 19.30 -22.55 -1.11
N LEU A 107 18.19 -22.15 -1.71
CA LEU A 107 17.25 -23.09 -2.33
C LEU A 107 17.68 -23.46 -3.74
N ASN A 108 17.23 -24.64 -4.19
CA ASN A 108 17.42 -25.07 -5.56
C ASN A 108 16.49 -24.26 -6.50
N THR A 109 17.06 -23.42 -7.34
CA THR A 109 16.35 -22.50 -8.24
C THR A 109 16.16 -23.01 -9.66
N PHE A 110 16.54 -24.27 -9.97
CA PHE A 110 16.39 -24.90 -11.30
C PHE A 110 17.04 -24.16 -12.47
N ASP A 111 18.11 -23.44 -12.25
CA ASP A 111 18.73 -22.55 -13.24
C ASP A 111 18.82 -23.18 -14.65
N LYS A 112 19.27 -24.43 -14.76
CA LYS A 112 19.35 -25.13 -16.04
C LYS A 112 17.99 -25.50 -16.65
N LYS A 113 16.98 -25.82 -15.80
CA LYS A 113 15.62 -26.16 -16.26
C LYS A 113 14.90 -24.91 -16.75
N ILE A 114 15.08 -23.79 -16.05
CA ILE A 114 14.51 -22.50 -16.43
C ILE A 114 15.10 -22.02 -17.76
N GLU A 115 16.42 -22.07 -17.91
CA GLU A 115 17.09 -21.74 -19.17
C GLU A 115 16.59 -22.60 -20.33
N LYS A 116 16.46 -23.91 -20.10
CA LYS A 116 15.91 -24.85 -21.09
C LYS A 116 14.48 -24.53 -21.47
N TYR A 117 13.64 -24.18 -20.47
CA TYR A 117 12.23 -23.80 -20.68
C TYR A 117 12.12 -22.58 -21.59
N PHE A 118 12.89 -21.52 -21.33
CA PHE A 118 12.89 -20.33 -22.18
C PHE A 118 13.37 -20.63 -23.60
N LYS A 119 14.43 -21.43 -23.77
CA LYS A 119 14.93 -21.83 -25.08
C LYS A 119 13.94 -22.69 -25.87
N SER A 120 13.24 -23.63 -25.18
CA SER A 120 12.31 -24.56 -25.84
C SER A 120 10.99 -23.95 -26.26
N ASN A 121 10.56 -22.84 -25.61
CA ASN A 121 9.30 -22.17 -25.90
C ASN A 121 9.45 -20.99 -26.87
N ASN A 122 10.60 -20.83 -27.49
CA ASN A 122 10.89 -19.75 -28.45
C ASN A 122 10.46 -18.35 -27.96
N PHE A 123 10.69 -18.08 -26.69
CA PHE A 123 10.46 -16.73 -26.19
C PHE A 123 11.32 -15.76 -26.99
N LYS A 124 10.71 -14.72 -27.54
CA LYS A 124 11.44 -13.58 -28.10
C LYS A 124 12.06 -12.79 -26.98
N ILE A 125 13.26 -13.19 -26.59
CA ILE A 125 14.02 -12.55 -25.53
C ILE A 125 14.59 -11.26 -26.11
N ARG A 126 14.14 -10.12 -25.60
CA ARG A 126 14.61 -8.80 -26.05
C ARG A 126 15.97 -8.46 -25.46
N ASP A 127 16.24 -8.92 -24.24
CA ASP A 127 17.51 -8.73 -23.57
C ASP A 127 17.65 -9.69 -22.37
N PHE A 128 18.84 -9.75 -21.76
CA PHE A 128 19.09 -10.52 -20.54
C PHE A 128 19.62 -9.60 -19.46
N ILE A 129 18.98 -9.58 -18.28
CA ILE A 129 19.57 -9.00 -17.08
C ILE A 129 20.41 -10.08 -16.41
N GLN A 130 21.71 -9.87 -16.31
CA GLN A 130 22.58 -10.74 -15.51
C GLN A 130 22.37 -10.47 -14.01
N LEU A 131 21.82 -11.45 -13.31
CA LEU A 131 21.83 -11.53 -11.86
C LEU A 131 22.90 -12.57 -11.48
N ASP A 132 24.08 -12.09 -11.17
CA ASP A 132 25.30 -12.91 -10.90
C ASP A 132 25.66 -13.86 -12.04
N LYS A 133 25.21 -15.05 -12.07
CA LYS A 133 25.47 -16.04 -13.12
C LYS A 133 24.20 -16.44 -13.89
N PHE A 134 23.11 -15.71 -13.67
CA PHE A 134 21.81 -16.07 -14.23
C PHE A 134 21.28 -14.96 -15.14
N ALA A 135 20.94 -15.31 -16.37
CA ALA A 135 20.32 -14.39 -17.31
C ALA A 135 18.80 -14.44 -17.15
N VAL A 136 18.19 -13.33 -16.71
CA VAL A 136 16.74 -13.17 -16.67
C VAL A 136 16.29 -12.58 -18.00
N PRO A 137 15.43 -13.27 -18.77
CA PRO A 137 14.98 -12.76 -20.06
C PRO A 137 14.00 -11.59 -19.89
N ILE A 138 14.14 -10.58 -20.73
CA ILE A 138 13.19 -9.49 -20.93
C ILE A 138 12.33 -9.81 -22.15
N PHE A 139 11.02 -9.78 -22.01
CA PHE A 139 10.08 -10.25 -23.04
C PHE A 139 9.63 -9.13 -23.97
N GLY A 140 9.38 -9.45 -25.24
CA GLY A 140 9.18 -8.43 -26.28
C GLY A 140 7.83 -8.42 -27.00
N SER A 141 6.88 -9.33 -26.70
CA SER A 141 5.59 -9.38 -27.42
C SER A 141 4.41 -9.79 -26.54
N GLU A 142 3.19 -9.35 -26.91
CA GLU A 142 1.95 -9.70 -26.18
C GLU A 142 1.66 -11.22 -26.19
N ALA A 143 1.99 -11.93 -27.26
CA ALA A 143 1.81 -13.38 -27.35
C ALA A 143 2.67 -14.15 -26.31
N ASP A 144 3.75 -13.53 -25.83
CA ASP A 144 4.62 -14.11 -24.80
C ASP A 144 4.14 -13.75 -23.39
N THR A 145 3.27 -12.75 -23.23
CA THR A 145 2.72 -12.30 -21.94
C THR A 145 2.00 -13.43 -21.21
N GLU A 146 1.13 -14.13 -21.89
CA GLU A 146 0.37 -15.23 -21.30
C GLU A 146 1.27 -16.36 -20.80
N LYS A 147 2.24 -16.75 -21.60
CA LYS A 147 3.22 -17.78 -21.23
C LYS A 147 4.08 -17.34 -20.05
N LEU A 148 4.48 -16.06 -20.02
CA LEU A 148 5.25 -15.49 -18.92
C LEU A 148 4.44 -15.49 -17.63
N VAL A 149 3.19 -14.99 -17.66
CA VAL A 149 2.30 -14.97 -16.49
C VAL A 149 2.13 -16.38 -15.93
N ASN A 150 1.78 -17.35 -16.79
CA ASN A 150 1.60 -18.74 -16.37
C ASN A 150 2.88 -19.32 -15.77
N PHE A 151 4.03 -19.08 -16.40
CA PHE A 151 5.31 -19.57 -15.91
C PHE A 151 5.67 -19.00 -14.55
N VAL A 152 5.56 -17.66 -14.38
CA VAL A 152 5.95 -16.96 -13.16
C VAL A 152 5.01 -17.30 -12.00
N LEU A 153 3.71 -17.37 -12.26
CA LEU A 153 2.73 -17.69 -11.21
C LEU A 153 2.79 -19.18 -10.79
N ASP A 154 3.23 -20.09 -11.66
CA ASP A 154 3.44 -21.50 -11.30
C ASP A 154 4.78 -21.76 -10.60
N LEU A 155 5.74 -20.86 -10.75
CA LEU A 155 7.11 -21.07 -10.26
C LEU A 155 7.20 -21.24 -8.75
N PRO A 156 6.45 -20.49 -7.89
CA PRO A 156 6.49 -20.70 -6.45
C PRO A 156 6.13 -22.12 -6.02
N ASP A 157 5.07 -22.70 -6.58
CA ASP A 157 4.65 -24.08 -6.26
C ASP A 157 5.72 -25.09 -6.68
N LYS A 158 6.30 -24.95 -7.86
CA LYS A 158 7.42 -25.78 -8.33
C LYS A 158 8.66 -25.64 -7.43
N LEU A 159 8.95 -24.41 -7.01
CA LEU A 159 10.08 -24.11 -6.12
C LEU A 159 9.88 -24.75 -4.74
N TYR A 160 8.67 -24.69 -4.18
CA TYR A 160 8.35 -25.37 -2.93
C TYR A 160 8.53 -26.89 -3.07
N ASN A 161 7.94 -27.51 -4.10
CA ASN A 161 7.99 -28.96 -4.27
C ASN A 161 9.43 -29.51 -4.37
N GLU A 162 10.37 -28.73 -4.91
CA GLU A 162 11.78 -29.14 -5.00
C GLU A 162 12.58 -28.85 -3.70
N ASN A 163 12.04 -28.05 -2.80
CA ASN A 163 12.74 -27.61 -1.57
C ASN A 163 11.90 -27.86 -0.30
N SER A 164 10.92 -28.76 -0.37
CA SER A 164 10.01 -29.06 0.74
C SER A 164 10.69 -29.66 1.97
N ASP A 165 11.92 -30.15 1.82
CA ASP A 165 12.81 -30.59 2.89
C ASP A 165 13.50 -29.45 3.63
N LYS A 166 13.53 -28.25 3.06
CA LYS A 166 14.26 -27.09 3.58
C LYS A 166 13.36 -25.98 4.12
N ILE A 167 12.13 -25.86 3.60
CA ILE A 167 11.19 -24.80 3.96
C ILE A 167 9.80 -25.37 4.21
N LYS A 168 9.07 -24.79 5.16
CA LYS A 168 7.70 -25.16 5.49
C LYS A 168 6.68 -24.74 4.43
N GLY A 169 7.00 -23.76 3.61
CA GLY A 169 6.15 -23.18 2.58
C GLY A 169 6.74 -21.90 2.00
N ILE A 170 6.00 -21.30 1.08
CA ILE A 170 6.34 -20.00 0.49
C ILE A 170 5.26 -18.98 0.84
N LEU A 171 5.67 -17.82 1.32
CA LEU A 171 4.79 -16.70 1.65
C LEU A 171 5.11 -15.53 0.72
N ILE A 172 4.13 -15.09 -0.05
CA ILE A 172 4.29 -14.03 -1.04
C ILE A 172 3.48 -12.83 -0.59
N PHE A 173 4.16 -11.75 -0.22
CA PHE A 173 3.59 -10.48 0.17
C PHE A 173 3.71 -9.50 -0.99
N ILE A 174 2.58 -8.99 -1.47
CA ILE A 174 2.53 -8.01 -2.56
C ILE A 174 1.97 -6.71 -1.98
N ASP A 175 2.85 -5.75 -1.79
CA ASP A 175 2.51 -4.40 -1.30
C ASP A 175 2.22 -3.45 -2.46
N GLU A 176 1.49 -2.36 -2.18
CA GLU A 176 1.00 -1.37 -3.13
C GLU A 176 0.18 -2.02 -4.28
N PHE A 177 -0.60 -3.07 -3.95
CA PHE A 177 -1.33 -3.87 -4.93
C PHE A 177 -2.35 -3.06 -5.73
N GLN A 178 -2.87 -1.94 -5.19
CA GLN A 178 -3.78 -1.05 -5.90
C GLN A 178 -3.18 -0.45 -7.19
N ILE A 179 -1.87 -0.51 -7.38
CA ILE A 179 -1.20 -0.09 -8.62
C ILE A 179 -1.74 -0.83 -9.85
N ILE A 180 -2.25 -2.06 -9.69
CA ILE A 180 -2.86 -2.81 -10.80
C ILE A 180 -4.06 -2.10 -11.43
N LYS A 181 -4.68 -1.13 -10.74
CA LYS A 181 -5.75 -0.29 -11.33
C LYS A 181 -5.28 0.49 -12.55
N GLU A 182 -3.98 0.80 -12.61
CA GLU A 182 -3.37 1.51 -13.75
C GLU A 182 -3.12 0.58 -14.96
N LEU A 183 -3.47 -0.73 -14.86
CA LEU A 183 -3.52 -1.64 -16.01
C LEU A 183 -4.79 -1.45 -16.85
N ASP A 184 -5.73 -0.61 -16.41
CA ASP A 184 -6.99 -0.29 -17.08
C ASP A 184 -7.73 -1.56 -17.54
N ASP A 185 -8.02 -1.70 -18.82
CA ASP A 185 -8.78 -2.82 -19.42
C ASP A 185 -8.12 -4.20 -19.19
N TYR A 186 -6.83 -4.24 -18.86
CA TYR A 186 -6.11 -5.49 -18.59
C TYR A 186 -6.20 -5.97 -17.14
N MET A 187 -6.68 -5.14 -16.22
CA MET A 187 -6.74 -5.45 -14.78
C MET A 187 -7.57 -6.71 -14.52
N ASP A 188 -8.79 -6.78 -15.05
CA ASP A 188 -9.68 -7.92 -14.84
C ASP A 188 -9.08 -9.23 -15.34
N SER A 189 -8.51 -9.21 -16.56
CA SER A 189 -7.89 -10.40 -17.13
C SER A 189 -6.69 -10.86 -16.29
N PHE A 190 -5.90 -9.93 -15.76
CA PHE A 190 -4.80 -10.22 -14.86
C PHE A 190 -5.28 -10.84 -13.53
N LEU A 191 -6.31 -10.29 -12.90
CA LEU A 191 -6.88 -10.81 -11.66
C LEU A 191 -7.45 -12.24 -11.83
N TRP A 192 -8.15 -12.50 -12.93
CA TRP A 192 -8.67 -13.84 -13.21
C TRP A 192 -7.54 -14.86 -13.44
N ARG A 193 -6.47 -14.49 -14.12
CA ARG A 193 -5.29 -15.34 -14.29
C ARG A 193 -4.58 -15.59 -12.96
N LEU A 194 -4.34 -14.54 -12.19
CA LEU A 194 -3.76 -14.64 -10.86
C LEU A 194 -4.56 -15.63 -10.00
N ARG A 195 -5.89 -15.49 -9.95
CA ARG A 195 -6.76 -16.43 -9.24
C ARG A 195 -6.58 -17.86 -9.72
N SER A 196 -6.63 -18.11 -11.04
CA SER A 196 -6.58 -19.46 -11.61
C SER A 196 -5.32 -20.24 -11.18
N HIS A 197 -4.21 -19.54 -11.02
CA HIS A 197 -2.95 -20.13 -10.57
C HIS A 197 -2.86 -20.28 -9.06
N ILE A 198 -3.12 -19.19 -8.31
CA ILE A 198 -2.84 -19.19 -6.87
C ILE A 198 -3.85 -20.01 -6.04
N GLN A 199 -5.08 -20.20 -6.54
CA GLN A 199 -6.10 -20.96 -5.80
C GLN A 199 -5.75 -22.44 -5.59
N ASN A 200 -4.92 -23.02 -6.46
CA ASN A 200 -4.54 -24.43 -6.43
C ASN A 200 -3.21 -24.68 -5.71
N GLN A 201 -2.49 -23.65 -5.34
CA GLN A 201 -1.21 -23.75 -4.65
C GLN A 201 -1.43 -23.96 -3.16
N ARG A 202 -1.10 -25.17 -2.71
CA ARG A 202 -1.40 -25.62 -1.34
C ARG A 202 -0.42 -25.13 -0.29
N ASN A 203 0.85 -24.95 -0.69
CA ASN A 203 1.95 -24.54 0.21
C ASN A 203 2.52 -23.17 -0.18
N VAL A 204 1.74 -22.36 -0.91
CA VAL A 204 2.09 -20.98 -1.25
C VAL A 204 0.96 -20.05 -0.82
N ALA A 205 1.21 -19.27 0.22
CA ALA A 205 0.28 -18.24 0.69
C ALA A 205 0.52 -16.90 0.00
N TYR A 206 -0.56 -16.14 -0.16
CA TYR A 206 -0.50 -14.79 -0.72
C TYR A 206 -1.15 -13.79 0.22
N LEU A 207 -0.43 -12.71 0.51
CA LEU A 207 -0.92 -11.57 1.27
C LEU A 207 -0.75 -10.30 0.42
N PHE A 208 -1.86 -9.82 -0.09
CA PHE A 208 -1.92 -8.56 -0.86
C PHE A 208 -2.12 -7.41 0.11
N SER A 209 -1.43 -6.30 -0.10
CA SER A 209 -1.57 -5.09 0.71
C SER A 209 -1.67 -3.87 -0.19
N GLY A 210 -2.47 -2.90 0.22
CA GLY A 210 -2.59 -1.65 -0.52
C GLY A 210 -3.25 -0.54 0.29
N SER A 211 -3.01 0.69 -0.13
CA SER A 211 -3.64 1.88 0.43
C SER A 211 -5.09 1.98 -0.04
N MET A 212 -5.93 1.07 0.47
CA MET A 212 -7.33 0.92 0.13
C MET A 212 -8.18 1.06 1.39
N GLY A 213 -9.19 1.92 1.35
CA GLY A 213 -10.24 1.94 2.36
C GLY A 213 -11.20 0.76 2.18
N LEU A 214 -11.98 0.40 3.19
CA LEU A 214 -12.95 -0.71 3.12
C LEU A 214 -14.00 -0.54 2.00
N GLN A 215 -14.22 0.67 1.53
CA GLN A 215 -15.17 1.01 0.45
C GLN A 215 -14.52 1.09 -0.94
N ASP A 216 -13.24 0.72 -1.05
CA ASP A 216 -12.53 0.75 -2.33
C ASP A 216 -13.12 -0.31 -3.29
N ASN A 217 -13.42 0.10 -4.52
CA ASN A 217 -13.97 -0.79 -5.54
C ASN A 217 -13.09 -2.02 -5.81
N LEU A 218 -11.76 -1.85 -5.75
CA LEU A 218 -10.82 -2.97 -5.93
C LEU A 218 -10.99 -4.05 -4.86
N ILE A 219 -11.32 -3.67 -3.61
CA ILE A 219 -11.63 -4.65 -2.55
C ILE A 219 -12.88 -5.44 -2.93
N SER A 220 -13.92 -4.76 -3.42
CA SER A 220 -15.14 -5.40 -3.88
C SER A 220 -14.87 -6.35 -5.05
N GLU A 221 -14.09 -5.91 -6.03
CA GLU A 221 -13.72 -6.70 -7.21
C GLU A 221 -12.87 -7.92 -6.87
N ILE A 222 -12.04 -7.83 -5.83
CA ILE A 222 -11.15 -8.93 -5.41
C ILE A 222 -11.83 -9.85 -4.40
N ALA A 223 -12.29 -9.29 -3.27
CA ALA A 223 -12.61 -10.05 -2.06
C ALA A 223 -14.11 -10.28 -1.84
N SER A 224 -15.03 -9.57 -2.52
CA SER A 224 -16.46 -9.79 -2.35
C SER A 224 -16.89 -11.18 -2.85
N ARG A 225 -18.11 -11.57 -2.49
CA ARG A 225 -18.70 -12.84 -2.93
C ARG A 225 -18.83 -12.93 -4.46
N GLU A 226 -19.07 -11.79 -5.11
CA GLU A 226 -19.18 -11.65 -6.57
C GLU A 226 -17.82 -11.31 -7.21
N GLY A 227 -16.83 -10.95 -6.40
CA GLY A 227 -15.49 -10.60 -6.84
C GLY A 227 -14.69 -11.78 -7.38
N VAL A 228 -13.55 -11.47 -7.95
CA VAL A 228 -12.67 -12.45 -8.60
C VAL A 228 -12.37 -13.65 -7.71
N PHE A 229 -12.15 -13.48 -6.41
CA PHE A 229 -11.86 -14.58 -5.49
C PHE A 229 -13.12 -15.19 -4.84
N GLY A 230 -14.32 -14.73 -5.18
CA GLY A 230 -15.59 -15.34 -4.75
C GLY A 230 -15.75 -15.44 -3.23
N GLY A 231 -15.34 -14.43 -2.47
CA GLY A 231 -15.42 -14.40 -1.01
C GLY A 231 -14.47 -15.36 -0.29
N ARG A 232 -13.48 -15.93 -0.98
CA ARG A 232 -12.51 -16.87 -0.39
C ARG A 232 -11.21 -16.20 0.09
N MET A 233 -11.12 -14.89 -0.02
CA MET A 233 -9.99 -14.10 0.46
C MET A 233 -10.29 -13.60 1.87
N LEU A 234 -9.38 -13.84 2.80
CA LEU A 234 -9.47 -13.30 4.15
C LEU A 234 -9.03 -11.84 4.13
N THR A 235 -9.91 -10.95 4.55
CA THR A 235 -9.60 -9.51 4.57
C THR A 235 -9.32 -9.06 5.99
N PHE A 236 -8.18 -8.42 6.19
CA PHE A 236 -7.77 -7.77 7.43
C PHE A 236 -7.70 -6.27 7.20
N HIS A 237 -8.21 -5.52 8.17
CA HIS A 237 -8.13 -4.06 8.13
C HIS A 237 -7.23 -3.55 9.25
N ILE A 238 -6.33 -2.63 8.92
CA ILE A 238 -5.51 -1.93 9.91
C ILE A 238 -6.03 -0.51 10.05
N ASP A 239 -6.57 -0.22 11.23
CA ASP A 239 -7.06 1.09 11.61
C ASP A 239 -5.92 1.99 12.12
N PRO A 240 -6.10 3.33 12.13
CA PRO A 240 -5.26 4.23 12.91
C PRO A 240 -5.18 3.81 14.39
N PHE A 241 -4.18 4.28 15.10
CA PHE A 241 -4.10 4.05 16.55
C PHE A 241 -5.22 4.77 17.27
N GLU A 242 -5.83 4.07 18.20
CA GLU A 242 -6.77 4.69 19.15
C GLU A 242 -6.04 5.73 20.04
N LYS A 243 -6.79 6.65 20.56
CA LYS A 243 -6.29 7.78 21.36
C LYS A 243 -5.41 7.32 22.53
N ASP A 244 -5.88 6.32 23.29
CA ASP A 244 -5.13 5.79 24.44
C ASP A 244 -3.83 5.09 23.99
N THR A 245 -3.84 4.47 22.83
CA THR A 245 -2.64 3.89 22.22
C THR A 245 -1.62 4.97 21.87
N VAL A 246 -2.06 6.08 21.27
CA VAL A 246 -1.18 7.21 20.95
C VAL A 246 -0.63 7.85 22.24
N LYS A 247 -1.47 8.02 23.28
CA LYS A 247 -1.05 8.57 24.57
C LYS A 247 0.03 7.69 25.21
N SER A 248 -0.20 6.39 25.26
CA SER A 248 0.76 5.42 25.81
C SER A 248 2.06 5.39 25.03
N TYR A 249 1.97 5.42 23.70
CA TYR A 249 3.12 5.45 22.79
C TYR A 249 3.99 6.68 23.02
N LEU A 250 3.40 7.88 23.08
CA LEU A 250 4.15 9.12 23.29
C LEU A 250 4.76 9.18 24.69
N ASN A 251 4.05 8.73 25.72
CA ASN A 251 4.59 8.67 27.08
C ASN A 251 5.81 7.73 27.17
N GLU A 252 5.80 6.63 26.43
CA GLU A 252 6.93 5.68 26.41
C GLU A 252 8.10 6.17 25.54
N LYS A 253 7.81 6.61 24.31
CA LYS A 253 8.85 6.90 23.31
C LYS A 253 9.30 8.36 23.25
N ALA A 254 8.47 9.29 23.75
CA ALA A 254 8.71 10.72 23.73
C ALA A 254 8.32 11.42 25.06
N PRO A 255 8.80 10.95 26.22
CA PRO A 255 8.39 11.51 27.53
C PRO A 255 8.80 12.98 27.71
N TYR A 256 9.59 13.54 26.81
CA TYR A 256 9.98 14.94 26.75
C TYR A 256 8.89 15.85 26.14
N LEU A 257 7.80 15.29 25.58
CA LEU A 257 6.64 16.02 25.10
C LEU A 257 5.61 16.14 26.25
N LEU A 258 5.55 17.30 26.85
CA LEU A 258 4.74 17.55 28.06
C LEU A 258 3.37 18.10 27.66
N PHE A 259 2.45 17.25 27.23
CA PHE A 259 1.10 17.67 26.84
C PHE A 259 0.22 18.01 28.03
N THR A 260 -0.56 19.11 27.94
CA THR A 260 -1.81 19.23 28.70
C THR A 260 -2.85 18.28 28.13
N ASP A 261 -3.96 18.05 28.86
CA ASP A 261 -5.02 17.17 28.32
C ASP A 261 -5.63 17.76 27.03
N GLU A 262 -5.90 19.08 26.98
CA GLU A 262 -6.40 19.77 25.79
C GLU A 262 -5.34 19.76 24.63
N GLY A 263 -4.08 19.94 24.98
CA GLY A 263 -2.98 19.86 24.01
C GLY A 263 -2.86 18.48 23.39
N PHE A 264 -3.00 17.42 24.19
CA PHE A 264 -3.01 16.05 23.69
C PHE A 264 -4.25 15.75 22.82
N GLU A 265 -5.44 16.19 23.23
CA GLU A 265 -6.65 16.09 22.43
C GLU A 265 -6.43 16.72 21.04
N ARG A 266 -5.89 17.93 21.02
CA ARG A 266 -5.60 18.64 19.77
C ARG A 266 -4.58 17.90 18.93
N PHE A 267 -3.51 17.39 19.53
CA PHE A 267 -2.50 16.59 18.84
C PHE A 267 -3.12 15.34 18.17
N TYR A 268 -3.97 14.62 18.93
CA TYR A 268 -4.67 13.45 18.38
C TYR A 268 -5.58 13.82 17.21
N HIS A 269 -6.34 14.90 17.31
CA HIS A 269 -7.18 15.40 16.22
C HIS A 269 -6.34 15.79 14.97
N CYS A 270 -5.20 16.43 15.17
CA CYS A 270 -4.31 16.80 14.06
C CYS A 270 -3.71 15.59 13.34
N THR A 271 -3.51 14.47 14.03
CA THR A 271 -2.87 13.27 13.47
C THR A 271 -3.87 12.16 13.14
N SER A 272 -5.10 12.26 13.64
CA SER A 272 -6.15 11.23 13.54
C SER A 272 -5.65 9.83 13.94
N GLY A 273 -4.67 9.76 14.85
CA GLY A 273 -4.02 8.51 15.27
C GLY A 273 -3.23 7.78 14.17
N ILE A 274 -3.01 8.39 13.01
CA ILE A 274 -2.25 7.79 11.92
C ILE A 274 -0.76 7.74 12.30
N PRO A 275 -0.14 6.55 12.44
CA PRO A 275 1.21 6.41 13.00
C PRO A 275 2.28 7.26 12.30
N SER A 276 2.22 7.39 10.98
CA SER A 276 3.16 8.25 10.25
C SER A 276 3.02 9.73 10.63
N TYR A 277 1.79 10.23 10.76
CA TYR A 277 1.53 11.61 11.18
C TYR A 277 1.86 11.84 12.65
N VAL A 278 1.54 10.87 13.52
CA VAL A 278 1.91 10.91 14.94
C VAL A 278 3.43 11.08 15.06
N ASN A 279 4.22 10.25 14.39
CA ASN A 279 5.68 10.31 14.47
C ASN A 279 6.27 11.59 13.87
N ILE A 280 5.80 12.00 12.69
CA ILE A 280 6.31 13.22 12.05
C ILE A 280 5.96 14.43 12.91
N PHE A 281 4.70 14.57 13.31
CA PHE A 281 4.28 15.77 14.04
C PHE A 281 4.91 15.82 15.44
N ALA A 282 4.96 14.70 16.16
CA ALA A 282 5.62 14.64 17.47
C ALA A 282 7.11 15.01 17.38
N SER A 283 7.81 14.58 16.33
CA SER A 283 9.23 14.93 16.10
C SER A 283 9.46 16.43 15.81
N LEU A 284 8.42 17.14 15.39
CA LEU A 284 8.48 18.57 15.06
C LEU A 284 8.04 19.47 16.21
N LEU A 285 7.45 18.93 17.29
CA LEU A 285 7.03 19.71 18.44
C LEU A 285 8.23 20.16 19.31
N PRO A 286 8.12 21.32 20.00
CA PRO A 286 9.13 21.75 20.95
C PRO A 286 9.19 20.79 22.13
N GLN A 287 10.42 20.51 22.61
CA GLN A 287 10.68 19.57 23.68
C GLN A 287 10.80 20.29 25.04
N ASN A 288 10.42 19.60 26.12
CA ASN A 288 10.54 20.07 27.51
C ASN A 288 9.82 21.42 27.79
N VAL A 289 8.74 21.66 27.05
CA VAL A 289 7.81 22.77 27.29
C VAL A 289 6.40 22.22 27.40
N GLU A 290 5.55 22.91 28.14
CA GLU A 290 4.14 22.53 28.25
C GLU A 290 3.43 22.74 26.90
N LEU A 291 2.86 21.68 26.35
CA LEU A 291 2.20 21.67 25.05
C LEU A 291 0.69 21.87 25.25
N THR A 292 0.29 23.13 25.30
CA THR A 292 -1.13 23.50 25.35
C THR A 292 -1.79 23.36 23.97
N GLU A 293 -3.12 23.40 23.91
CA GLU A 293 -3.87 23.37 22.66
C GLU A 293 -3.39 24.42 21.66
N GLU A 294 -3.17 25.66 22.12
CA GLU A 294 -2.71 26.76 21.26
C GLU A 294 -1.33 26.52 20.67
N ILE A 295 -0.39 25.99 21.47
CA ILE A 295 0.96 25.67 21.02
C ILE A 295 0.91 24.55 19.99
N VAL A 296 0.08 23.53 20.21
CA VAL A 296 -0.08 22.42 19.27
C VAL A 296 -0.67 22.90 17.94
N ILE A 297 -1.76 23.69 17.95
CA ILE A 297 -2.36 24.25 16.72
C ILE A 297 -1.34 25.09 15.96
N LYS A 298 -0.66 26.01 16.65
CA LYS A 298 0.34 26.89 16.03
C LYS A 298 1.44 26.08 15.33
N ASN A 299 2.02 25.11 16.04
CA ASN A 299 3.08 24.27 15.46
C ASN A 299 2.57 23.40 14.31
N PHE A 300 1.32 22.92 14.38
CA PHE A 300 0.73 22.15 13.30
C PHE A 300 0.58 22.99 12.04
N ASP A 301 -0.05 24.17 12.15
CA ASP A 301 -0.28 25.08 11.03
C ASP A 301 1.03 25.56 10.38
N GLU A 302 2.06 25.84 11.19
CA GLU A 302 3.38 26.24 10.69
C GLU A 302 4.13 25.12 9.97
N LYS A 303 3.90 23.85 10.34
CA LYS A 303 4.69 22.70 9.89
C LYS A 303 3.89 21.71 9.06
N ILE A 304 2.63 22.00 8.77
CA ILE A 304 1.71 21.10 8.07
C ILE A 304 2.29 20.60 6.73
N SER A 305 2.98 21.47 5.97
CA SER A 305 3.58 21.11 4.69
C SER A 305 4.65 20.00 4.82
N ALA A 306 5.39 19.97 5.94
CA ALA A 306 6.35 18.90 6.21
C ALA A 306 5.64 17.58 6.57
N ILE A 307 4.53 17.68 7.32
CA ILE A 307 3.74 16.50 7.76
C ILE A 307 3.11 15.81 6.55
N ILE A 308 2.56 16.57 5.61
CA ILE A 308 1.78 16.05 4.47
C ILE A 308 2.50 16.17 3.12
N SER A 309 3.82 16.22 3.09
CA SER A 309 4.58 16.40 1.83
C SER A 309 4.14 15.43 0.72
N HIS A 310 3.76 14.20 1.06
CA HIS A 310 3.27 13.22 0.10
C HIS A 310 1.87 13.58 -0.46
N LEU A 311 0.98 14.18 0.35
CA LEU A 311 -0.34 14.65 -0.13
C LEU A 311 -0.19 15.89 -1.00
N ILE A 312 0.77 16.78 -0.69
CA ILE A 312 1.09 17.93 -1.54
C ILE A 312 1.60 17.45 -2.90
N ASN A 313 2.45 16.42 -2.92
CA ASN A 313 2.90 15.81 -4.18
C ASN A 313 1.74 15.16 -4.94
N LEU A 314 0.83 14.47 -4.24
CA LEU A 314 -0.39 13.91 -4.84
C LEU A 314 -1.27 15.03 -5.41
N TRP A 315 -1.52 16.10 -4.65
CA TRP A 315 -2.25 17.29 -5.07
C TRP A 315 -1.69 17.89 -6.37
N SER A 316 -0.37 17.99 -6.49
CA SER A 316 0.28 18.53 -7.67
C SER A 316 0.11 17.69 -8.94
N LYS A 317 -0.24 16.41 -8.81
CA LYS A 317 -0.52 15.50 -9.93
C LYS A 317 -1.98 15.51 -10.38
N LEU A 318 -2.89 16.01 -9.55
CA LEU A 318 -4.30 16.12 -9.90
C LEU A 318 -4.50 17.08 -11.06
N THR A 319 -5.47 16.78 -11.92
CA THR A 319 -5.94 17.71 -12.94
C THR A 319 -6.59 18.92 -12.31
N TYR A 320 -6.64 20.05 -13.02
CA TYR A 320 -7.33 21.25 -12.57
C TYR A 320 -8.78 20.97 -12.16
N ARG A 321 -9.47 20.08 -12.88
CA ARG A 321 -10.86 19.69 -12.58
C ARG A 321 -10.98 18.92 -11.28
N GLU A 322 -10.10 17.98 -11.03
CA GLU A 322 -10.04 17.23 -9.77
C GLU A 322 -9.74 18.12 -8.59
N GLN A 323 -8.80 19.05 -8.74
CA GLN A 323 -8.49 20.06 -7.73
C GLN A 323 -9.72 20.94 -7.45
N SER A 324 -10.43 21.38 -8.48
CA SER A 324 -11.65 22.18 -8.33
C SER A 324 -12.77 21.43 -7.63
N ILE A 325 -12.97 20.13 -7.93
CA ILE A 325 -13.93 19.27 -7.24
C ILE A 325 -13.56 19.17 -5.76
N PHE A 326 -12.30 18.89 -5.43
CA PHE A 326 -11.86 18.76 -4.04
C PHE A 326 -12.07 20.08 -3.26
N ILE A 327 -11.76 21.22 -3.89
CA ILE A 327 -11.96 22.54 -3.28
C ILE A 327 -13.43 22.83 -3.02
N SER A 328 -14.34 22.45 -3.94
CA SER A 328 -15.78 22.65 -3.71
C SER A 328 -16.34 21.91 -2.49
N LEU A 329 -15.64 20.88 -2.03
CA LEU A 329 -15.99 20.07 -0.86
C LEU A 329 -15.40 20.58 0.47
N LEU A 330 -14.61 21.66 0.46
CA LEU A 330 -13.91 22.12 1.68
C LEU A 330 -14.86 22.57 2.79
N ASP A 331 -16.03 23.10 2.45
CA ASP A 331 -16.98 23.66 3.41
C ASP A 331 -18.05 22.65 3.86
N SER A 332 -18.48 21.75 2.99
CA SER A 332 -19.54 20.77 3.28
C SER A 332 -19.59 19.64 2.26
N PRO A 333 -20.19 18.48 2.63
CA PRO A 333 -20.52 17.45 1.66
C PRO A 333 -21.44 17.97 0.56
N LEU A 334 -21.22 17.54 -0.69
CA LEU A 334 -22.01 17.95 -1.85
C LEU A 334 -22.45 16.74 -2.69
N LYS A 335 -23.66 16.80 -3.22
CA LYS A 335 -24.12 15.85 -4.23
C LYS A 335 -23.47 16.17 -5.58
N ARG A 336 -23.39 15.17 -6.45
CA ARG A 336 -22.78 15.33 -7.79
C ARG A 336 -23.40 16.47 -8.61
N ILE A 337 -24.70 16.68 -8.47
CA ILE A 337 -25.39 17.77 -9.17
C ILE A 337 -24.95 19.14 -8.64
N GLU A 338 -24.79 19.28 -7.34
CA GLU A 338 -24.34 20.52 -6.69
C GLU A 338 -22.89 20.86 -7.07
N ILE A 339 -22.02 19.85 -7.13
CA ILE A 339 -20.65 20.03 -7.64
C ILE A 339 -20.66 20.47 -9.12
N ALA A 340 -21.53 19.87 -9.94
CA ALA A 340 -21.65 20.21 -11.35
C ALA A 340 -22.11 21.66 -11.53
N ASP A 341 -23.10 22.08 -10.74
CA ASP A 341 -23.66 23.43 -10.78
C ASP A 341 -22.59 24.46 -10.32
N GLN A 342 -21.87 24.20 -9.24
CA GLN A 342 -20.80 25.09 -8.77
C GLN A 342 -19.66 25.25 -9.79
N LEU A 343 -19.30 24.18 -10.50
CA LEU A 343 -18.24 24.20 -11.49
C LEU A 343 -18.70 24.60 -12.90
N GLY A 344 -20.00 24.81 -13.12
CA GLY A 344 -20.56 25.18 -14.43
C GLY A 344 -20.39 24.08 -15.48
N VAL A 345 -20.53 22.80 -15.11
CA VAL A 345 -20.29 21.65 -16.00
C VAL A 345 -21.44 20.64 -15.94
N SER A 346 -21.50 19.72 -16.90
CA SER A 346 -22.49 18.63 -16.86
C SER A 346 -22.13 17.58 -15.80
N THR A 347 -23.13 16.99 -15.14
CA THR A 347 -22.95 15.91 -14.17
C THR A 347 -22.22 14.71 -14.76
N GLY A 348 -22.45 14.40 -16.05
CA GLY A 348 -21.78 13.31 -16.76
C GLY A 348 -20.26 13.49 -16.84
N SER A 349 -19.80 14.74 -17.04
CA SER A 349 -18.37 15.02 -17.18
C SER A 349 -17.55 14.87 -15.89
N LEU A 350 -18.21 14.74 -14.74
CA LEU A 350 -17.54 14.60 -13.45
C LEU A 350 -17.22 13.14 -13.07
N SER A 351 -17.80 12.15 -13.76
CA SER A 351 -17.74 10.74 -13.35
C SER A 351 -16.31 10.24 -13.15
N ASN A 352 -15.48 10.41 -14.17
CA ASN A 352 -14.10 9.93 -14.13
C ASN A 352 -13.25 10.67 -13.07
N ASN A 353 -13.46 11.97 -12.92
CA ASN A 353 -12.73 12.77 -11.93
C ASN A 353 -13.13 12.40 -10.50
N LEU A 354 -14.43 12.21 -10.22
CA LEU A 354 -14.92 11.77 -8.92
C LEU A 354 -14.40 10.37 -8.59
N ASN A 355 -14.47 9.43 -9.55
CA ASN A 355 -13.93 8.09 -9.36
C ASN A 355 -12.42 8.11 -9.10
N ASN A 356 -11.65 8.95 -9.82
CA ASN A 356 -10.23 9.08 -9.60
C ASN A 356 -9.90 9.62 -8.20
N LEU A 357 -10.58 10.67 -7.75
CA LEU A 357 -10.42 11.20 -6.39
C LEU A 357 -10.78 10.18 -5.31
N GLN A 358 -11.84 9.38 -5.52
CA GLN A 358 -12.20 8.27 -4.60
C GLN A 358 -11.14 7.17 -4.62
N ASN A 359 -10.65 6.77 -5.79
CA ASN A 359 -9.60 5.77 -5.93
C ASN A 359 -8.28 6.19 -5.27
N GLN A 360 -8.00 7.48 -5.24
CA GLN A 360 -6.85 8.04 -4.52
C GLN A 360 -7.10 8.22 -3.01
N GLY A 361 -8.32 7.92 -2.53
CA GLY A 361 -8.70 8.06 -1.13
C GLY A 361 -8.85 9.51 -0.65
N LEU A 362 -8.95 10.47 -1.56
CA LEU A 362 -9.06 11.89 -1.23
C LEU A 362 -10.49 12.30 -0.85
N ILE A 363 -11.49 11.68 -1.48
CA ILE A 363 -12.90 11.88 -1.19
C ILE A 363 -13.62 10.55 -1.02
N LYS A 364 -14.77 10.56 -0.35
CA LYS A 364 -15.67 9.41 -0.24
C LYS A 364 -17.11 9.85 -0.50
N PHE A 365 -17.96 8.90 -0.89
CA PHE A 365 -19.39 9.13 -1.05
C PHE A 365 -20.15 8.51 0.11
N GLU A 366 -20.96 9.30 0.79
CA GLU A 366 -21.84 8.87 1.88
C GLU A 366 -23.26 9.37 1.69
N SER A 367 -24.13 9.16 2.68
CA SER A 367 -25.56 9.51 2.59
C SER A 367 -25.84 10.96 2.20
N GLU A 368 -24.98 11.88 2.60
CA GLU A 368 -25.14 13.33 2.33
C GLU A 368 -24.48 13.76 1.02
N GLY A 369 -23.66 12.92 0.41
CA GLY A 369 -22.94 13.21 -0.83
C GLY A 369 -21.47 12.87 -0.78
N TYR A 370 -20.70 13.48 -1.67
CA TYR A 370 -19.24 13.42 -1.65
C TYR A 370 -18.70 14.30 -0.55
N GLN A 371 -17.73 13.78 0.19
CA GLN A 371 -17.04 14.50 1.26
C GLN A 371 -15.56 14.17 1.28
N ILE A 372 -14.77 15.03 1.88
CA ILE A 372 -13.32 14.88 1.99
C ILE A 372 -12.97 13.73 2.95
N SER A 373 -12.06 12.86 2.51
CA SER A 373 -11.47 11.76 3.33
C SER A 373 -10.13 12.15 3.95
N GLU A 374 -9.47 13.17 3.41
CA GLU A 374 -8.15 13.66 3.86
C GLU A 374 -8.26 15.07 4.48
N PRO A 375 -8.69 15.18 5.74
CA PRO A 375 -8.93 16.47 6.38
C PRO A 375 -7.66 17.31 6.55
N ILE A 376 -6.49 16.65 6.63
CA ILE A 376 -5.21 17.38 6.77
C ILE A 376 -4.86 18.11 5.46
N LEU A 377 -5.13 17.49 4.30
CA LEU A 377 -4.98 18.16 3.01
C LEU A 377 -5.94 19.35 2.89
N ALA A 378 -7.18 19.18 3.33
CA ALA A 378 -8.15 20.27 3.36
C ALA A 378 -7.65 21.45 4.24
N ARG A 379 -7.14 21.15 5.43
CA ARG A 379 -6.56 22.17 6.33
C ARG A 379 -5.40 22.92 5.69
N TRP A 380 -4.50 22.20 5.01
CA TRP A 380 -3.40 22.83 4.29
C TRP A 380 -3.89 23.78 3.17
N LEU A 381 -4.88 23.36 2.38
CA LEU A 381 -5.46 24.21 1.34
C LEU A 381 -6.12 25.47 1.91
N GLN A 382 -6.85 25.35 3.02
CA GLN A 382 -7.44 26.50 3.71
C GLN A 382 -6.36 27.47 4.23
N LEU A 383 -5.24 26.97 4.74
CA LEU A 383 -4.10 27.79 5.18
C LEU A 383 -3.41 28.47 3.99
N GLU A 384 -3.18 27.77 2.88
CA GLU A 384 -2.62 28.36 1.66
C GLU A 384 -3.53 29.49 1.15
N PHE A 385 -4.85 29.25 1.11
CA PHE A 385 -5.81 30.29 0.71
C PHE A 385 -5.79 31.49 1.67
N LYS A 386 -5.79 31.24 2.97
CA LYS A 386 -5.70 32.31 3.99
C LYS A 386 -4.42 33.15 3.84
N ASN A 387 -3.29 32.51 3.52
CA ASN A 387 -2.00 33.17 3.46
C ASN A 387 -1.72 33.88 2.13
N ARG A 388 -2.24 33.32 1.01
CA ARG A 388 -1.91 33.77 -0.35
C ARG A 388 -3.11 34.38 -1.11
N GLY A 389 -4.33 34.23 -0.61
CA GLY A 389 -5.56 34.68 -1.27
C GLY A 389 -6.00 33.82 -2.44
N ASN A 390 -5.31 32.72 -2.72
CA ASN A 390 -5.63 31.76 -3.78
C ASN A 390 -5.26 30.33 -3.38
N PHE A 391 -5.93 29.33 -3.98
CA PHE A 391 -5.54 27.95 -3.84
C PHE A 391 -4.35 27.61 -4.77
N PRO A 392 -3.47 26.66 -4.35
CA PRO A 392 -2.33 26.24 -5.14
C PRO A 392 -2.75 25.27 -6.27
N TYR A 393 -3.39 25.79 -7.29
CA TYR A 393 -3.75 25.03 -8.48
C TYR A 393 -2.50 24.62 -9.28
N ARG A 394 -2.62 23.51 -10.02
CA ARG A 394 -1.67 23.16 -11.06
C ARG A 394 -1.90 24.10 -12.27
N PHE A 395 -0.86 24.79 -12.67
CA PHE A 395 -0.84 25.57 -13.89
C PHE A 395 -0.24 24.77 -15.05
#